data_8edf41b5e49f18309b858baf7504a9ea
#
_entry.id   8edf41b5e49f18309b858baf7504a9ea
#
_cell.length_a   1.000
_cell.length_b   1.000
_cell.length_c   1.000
_cell.angle_alpha   90.00
_cell.angle_beta   90.00
_cell.angle_gamma   90.00
#
_symmetry.space_group_name_H-M   'P 1'
#
loop_
_entity.id
_entity.type
_entity.pdbx_description
1 polymer ?
#
loop_
_entity_poly.entity_id
_entity_poly.type
_entity_poly.pdbx_seq_one_letter_code
_entity_poly.pdbx_strand_id
1 'polypeptide(L)'
;RVINREVKDSGELHLQIAEGKLNKIIVDGTERTKDFVITREISLQPGEVIDYSQLRKDLQKIYRMDYFKKVEPKFRRAKEDPTKINLIIQVKEKPSRSLAGGITHSAGSGLAGLIEFKNKNLFGEGKKIGLDLEYGPERHRYEFNYSQDWTFKRPLSLDLGVYRRLDTSPAD
;
A
#
# COMPACT_ATOMS: atom_id res chain seq x y z
N ARG A 1 12.71 25.71 11.16
CA ARG A 1 11.91 26.43 12.16
C ARG A 1 12.80 27.27 13.02
N VAL A 2 12.37 28.51 13.37
CA VAL A 2 13.08 29.37 14.32
C VAL A 2 12.98 28.75 15.71
N ILE A 3 14.14 28.45 16.33
CA ILE A 3 14.23 27.90 17.70
C ILE A 3 14.38 29.05 18.68
N ASN A 4 15.20 30.02 18.34
CA ASN A 4 15.47 31.19 19.18
C ASN A 4 15.44 32.46 18.34
N ARG A 5 15.00 33.54 18.94
CA ARG A 5 14.94 34.87 18.34
C ARG A 5 15.50 35.85 19.36
N GLU A 6 16.63 36.39 19.05
CA GLU A 6 17.30 37.41 19.90
C GLU A 6 17.52 38.66 19.10
N VAL A 7 17.10 39.79 19.64
CA VAL A 7 17.38 41.09 19.08
C VAL A 7 18.46 41.73 19.96
N LYS A 8 19.64 41.98 19.39
CA LYS A 8 20.71 42.70 20.11
C LYS A 8 20.45 44.21 20.08
N ASP A 9 20.99 44.88 21.09
CA ASP A 9 20.89 46.34 21.21
C ASP A 9 21.45 47.09 19.99
N SER A 10 22.30 46.44 19.17
CA SER A 10 22.77 46.94 17.87
C SER A 10 21.70 46.96 16.76
N GLY A 11 20.48 46.48 17.01
CA GLY A 11 19.44 46.35 16.01
C GLY A 11 19.55 45.08 15.12
N GLU A 12 20.52 44.23 15.39
CA GLU A 12 20.69 42.98 14.66
C GLU A 12 19.72 41.90 15.18
N LEU A 13 19.02 41.20 14.24
CA LEU A 13 18.15 40.09 14.53
C LEU A 13 18.90 38.77 14.35
N HIS A 14 19.20 38.10 15.44
CA HIS A 14 19.74 36.73 15.43
C HIS A 14 18.61 35.70 15.43
N LEU A 15 18.51 34.96 14.33
CA LEU A 15 17.55 33.84 14.19
C LEU A 15 18.31 32.52 14.23
N GLN A 16 18.05 31.72 15.23
CA GLN A 16 18.53 30.36 15.27
C GLN A 16 17.47 29.43 14.64
N ILE A 17 17.78 28.86 13.48
CA ILE A 17 16.89 27.96 12.75
C ILE A 17 17.39 26.52 12.93
N ALA A 18 16.52 25.63 13.43
CA ALA A 18 16.79 24.20 13.38
C ALA A 18 15.92 23.54 12.33
N GLU A 19 16.55 22.72 11.55
CA GLU A 19 15.87 21.77 10.68
C GLU A 19 15.45 20.55 11.51
N GLY A 20 14.18 20.16 11.41
CA GLY A 20 13.66 19.01 12.14
C GLY A 20 14.21 17.72 11.54
N LYS A 21 15.03 17.00 12.31
CA LYS A 21 15.51 15.67 11.93
C LYS A 21 14.48 14.59 12.28
N LEU A 22 14.33 13.60 11.39
CA LEU A 22 13.48 12.46 11.63
C LEU A 22 14.02 11.64 12.81
N ASN A 23 13.18 11.38 13.81
CA ASN A 23 13.52 10.49 14.91
C ASN A 23 13.13 9.04 14.58
N LYS A 24 11.84 8.84 14.34
CA LYS A 24 11.30 7.52 13.95
C LYS A 24 10.02 7.67 13.14
N ILE A 25 9.69 6.61 12.42
CA ILE A 25 8.43 6.44 11.71
C ILE A 25 7.52 5.55 12.55
N ILE A 26 6.28 5.99 12.74
CA ILE A 26 5.24 5.28 13.48
C ILE A 26 4.07 5.10 12.53
N VAL A 27 3.51 3.91 12.48
CA VAL A 27 2.27 3.63 11.74
C VAL A 27 1.12 3.60 12.74
N ASP A 28 0.00 4.21 12.38
CA ASP A 28 -1.21 4.29 13.20
C ASP A 28 -2.44 4.01 12.35
N GLY A 29 -3.39 3.23 12.88
CA GLY A 29 -4.67 2.92 12.23
C GLY A 29 -4.63 1.66 11.35
N THR A 30 -3.60 0.83 11.45
CA THR A 30 -3.58 -0.52 10.87
C THR A 30 -4.33 -1.50 11.76
N GLU A 31 -5.19 -2.33 11.15
CA GLU A 31 -5.91 -3.42 11.83
C GLU A 31 -5.43 -4.79 11.34
N ARG A 32 -5.11 -4.89 10.05
CA ARG A 32 -4.74 -6.14 9.36
C ARG A 32 -3.40 -6.04 8.67
N THR A 33 -3.08 -4.86 8.13
CA THR A 33 -1.82 -4.62 7.42
C THR A 33 -0.68 -4.52 8.41
N LYS A 34 0.38 -5.25 8.19
CA LYS A 34 1.59 -5.18 9.01
C LYS A 34 2.34 -3.87 8.73
N ASP A 35 2.85 -3.23 9.76
CA ASP A 35 3.50 -1.91 9.68
C ASP A 35 4.65 -1.88 8.65
N PHE A 36 5.39 -2.98 8.51
CA PHE A 36 6.49 -3.05 7.56
C PHE A 36 6.05 -2.87 6.10
N VAL A 37 4.77 -3.15 5.77
CA VAL A 37 4.22 -2.96 4.42
C VAL A 37 4.16 -1.47 4.08
N ILE A 38 3.95 -0.63 5.09
CA ILE A 38 3.92 0.82 4.96
C ILE A 38 5.34 1.39 5.07
N THR A 39 6.09 0.99 6.11
CA THR A 39 7.39 1.58 6.39
C THR A 39 8.43 1.29 5.32
N ARG A 40 8.36 0.16 4.62
CA ARG A 40 9.26 -0.17 3.50
C ARG A 40 9.12 0.77 2.29
N GLU A 41 7.99 1.48 2.16
CA GLU A 41 7.75 2.44 1.08
C GLU A 41 8.27 3.84 1.40
N ILE A 42 8.62 4.08 2.65
CA ILE A 42 9.17 5.37 3.09
C ILE A 42 10.68 5.36 2.92
N SER A 43 11.16 6.27 2.10
CA SER A 43 12.60 6.41 1.78
C SER A 43 13.38 7.14 2.85
N LEU A 44 12.71 7.93 3.70
CA LEU A 44 13.34 8.74 4.76
C LEU A 44 13.91 7.83 5.86
N GLN A 45 15.13 8.15 6.30
CA GLN A 45 15.81 7.42 7.36
C GLN A 45 15.86 8.22 8.67
N PRO A 46 15.82 7.57 9.83
CA PRO A 46 16.06 8.24 11.11
C PRO A 46 17.40 9.00 11.12
N GLY A 47 17.38 10.24 11.60
CA GLY A 47 18.54 11.13 11.65
C GLY A 47 18.61 12.11 10.46
N GLU A 48 17.91 11.86 9.37
CA GLU A 48 17.87 12.75 8.21
C GLU A 48 16.92 13.93 8.42
N VAL A 49 17.17 15.01 7.67
CA VAL A 49 16.23 16.12 7.55
C VAL A 49 15.03 15.69 6.73
N ILE A 50 13.83 16.06 7.16
CA ILE A 50 12.60 15.63 6.50
C ILE A 50 12.46 16.35 5.16
N ASP A 51 12.63 15.60 4.06
CA ASP A 51 12.28 16.04 2.70
C ASP A 51 10.78 15.81 2.45
N TYR A 52 10.02 16.89 2.44
CA TYR A 52 8.58 16.85 2.21
C TYR A 52 8.21 16.44 0.77
N SER A 53 9.08 16.73 -0.20
CA SER A 53 8.85 16.32 -1.60
C SER A 53 8.99 14.82 -1.76
N GLN A 54 10.01 14.24 -1.13
CA GLN A 54 10.21 12.78 -1.10
C GLN A 54 9.11 12.09 -0.30
N LEU A 55 8.76 12.62 0.88
CA LEU A 55 7.67 12.08 1.69
C LEU A 55 6.34 12.04 0.92
N ARG A 56 6.03 13.09 0.15
CA ARG A 56 4.82 13.12 -0.67
C ARG A 56 4.79 12.00 -1.71
N LYS A 57 5.93 11.72 -2.37
CA LYS A 57 6.06 10.61 -3.32
C LYS A 57 5.85 9.25 -2.64
N ASP A 58 6.42 9.08 -1.45
CA ASP A 58 6.29 7.83 -0.70
C ASP A 58 4.85 7.61 -0.21
N LEU A 59 4.17 8.66 0.28
CA LEU A 59 2.75 8.58 0.64
C LEU A 59 1.86 8.24 -0.58
N GLN A 60 2.19 8.75 -1.77
CA GLN A 60 1.49 8.38 -2.99
C GLN A 60 1.68 6.91 -3.36
N LYS A 61 2.88 6.33 -3.14
CA LYS A 61 3.11 4.89 -3.33
C LYS A 61 2.21 4.08 -2.39
N ILE A 62 2.18 4.42 -1.10
CA ILE A 62 1.34 3.77 -0.11
C ILE A 62 -0.15 3.86 -0.50
N TYR A 63 -0.61 5.02 -0.95
CA TYR A 63 -1.99 5.21 -1.40
C TYR A 63 -2.33 4.36 -2.63
N ARG A 64 -1.40 4.22 -3.59
CA ARG A 64 -1.56 3.41 -4.81
C ARG A 64 -1.64 1.91 -4.57
N MET A 65 -1.22 1.40 -3.42
CA MET A 65 -1.40 -0.02 -3.06
C MET A 65 -2.87 -0.43 -2.99
N ASP A 66 -3.78 0.55 -2.88
CA ASP A 66 -5.23 0.35 -2.77
C ASP A 66 -5.68 -0.42 -1.51
N TYR A 67 -4.83 -0.42 -0.46
CA TYR A 67 -5.17 -1.02 0.84
C TYR A 67 -5.84 -0.03 1.79
N PHE A 68 -5.70 1.27 1.52
CA PHE A 68 -6.10 2.34 2.42
C PHE A 68 -7.10 3.31 1.78
N LYS A 69 -8.13 3.70 2.54
CA LYS A 69 -9.06 4.77 2.17
C LYS A 69 -8.43 6.15 2.39
N LYS A 70 -7.51 6.23 3.37
CA LYS A 70 -6.88 7.46 3.80
C LYS A 70 -5.44 7.16 4.22
N VAL A 71 -4.52 8.06 3.84
CA VAL A 71 -3.11 8.03 4.24
C VAL A 71 -2.69 9.46 4.51
N GLU A 72 -2.36 9.78 5.75
CA GLU A 72 -1.98 11.13 6.18
C GLU A 72 -0.73 11.13 7.04
N PRO A 73 0.23 12.02 6.78
CA PRO A 73 1.36 12.23 7.65
C PRO A 73 0.97 13.14 8.80
N LYS A 74 1.38 12.79 10.01
CA LYS A 74 1.35 13.67 11.18
C LYS A 74 2.75 13.79 11.77
N PHE A 75 3.09 14.96 12.24
CA PHE A 75 4.38 15.25 12.83
C PHE A 75 4.22 15.53 14.32
N ARG A 76 4.99 14.83 15.13
CA ARG A 76 5.03 15.03 16.58
C ARG A 76 6.48 15.16 17.03
N ARG A 77 6.77 16.12 17.89
CA ARG A 77 8.11 16.23 18.49
C ARG A 77 8.41 14.98 19.31
N ALA A 78 9.67 14.54 19.26
CA ALA A 78 10.12 13.50 20.16
C ALA A 78 10.13 14.02 21.60
N LYS A 79 9.73 13.16 22.54
CA LYS A 79 9.70 13.54 23.96
C LYS A 79 11.11 13.74 24.55
N GLU A 80 12.04 12.93 24.07
CA GLU A 80 13.43 12.87 24.56
C GLU A 80 14.30 13.99 23.98
N ASP A 81 13.99 14.45 22.76
CA ASP A 81 14.76 15.47 22.04
C ASP A 81 13.79 16.33 21.20
N PRO A 82 13.48 17.57 21.66
CA PRO A 82 12.56 18.47 20.97
C PRO A 82 13.02 18.92 19.58
N THR A 83 14.29 18.72 19.22
CA THR A 83 14.84 19.01 17.89
C THR A 83 14.49 17.93 16.88
N LYS A 84 14.11 16.74 17.35
CA LYS A 84 13.72 15.61 16.54
C LYS A 84 12.20 15.48 16.40
N ILE A 85 11.78 14.94 15.25
CA ILE A 85 10.37 14.82 14.86
C ILE A 85 10.05 13.35 14.60
N ASN A 86 8.99 12.84 15.24
CA ASN A 86 8.40 11.56 14.89
C ASN A 86 7.43 11.78 13.72
N LEU A 87 7.58 11.00 12.65
CA LEU A 87 6.65 10.92 11.55
C LEU A 87 5.63 9.82 11.85
N ILE A 88 4.36 10.20 11.97
CA ILE A 88 3.26 9.27 12.18
C ILE A 88 2.51 9.17 10.85
N ILE A 89 2.48 7.99 10.26
CA ILE A 89 1.66 7.69 9.08
C ILE A 89 0.34 7.17 9.57
N GLN A 90 -0.67 8.05 9.54
CA GLN A 90 -2.03 7.66 9.92
C GLN A 90 -2.75 7.10 8.70
N VAL A 91 -3.27 5.88 8.81
CA VAL A 91 -3.98 5.19 7.74
C VAL A 91 -5.37 4.76 8.17
N LYS A 92 -6.27 4.58 7.18
CA LYS A 92 -7.56 3.93 7.37
C LYS A 92 -7.69 2.83 6.32
N GLU A 93 -7.81 1.58 6.76
CA GLU A 93 -7.85 0.44 5.86
C GLU A 93 -9.15 0.33 5.05
N LYS A 94 -9.03 -0.27 3.86
CA LYS A 94 -10.12 -0.76 3.03
C LYS A 94 -10.33 -2.27 3.26
N PRO A 95 -11.52 -2.82 2.97
CA PRO A 95 -11.66 -4.26 2.80
C PRO A 95 -10.70 -4.77 1.73
N SER A 96 -9.87 -5.75 2.09
CA SER A 96 -8.88 -6.34 1.17
C SER A 96 -9.41 -7.56 0.43
N ARG A 97 -10.58 -8.08 0.82
CA ARG A 97 -11.19 -9.28 0.25
C ARG A 97 -12.46 -8.90 -0.49
N SER A 98 -12.68 -9.53 -1.65
CA SER A 98 -13.93 -9.48 -2.40
C SER A 98 -14.30 -10.88 -2.89
N LEU A 99 -15.58 -11.18 -2.88
CA LEU A 99 -16.19 -12.34 -3.49
C LEU A 99 -17.32 -11.84 -4.38
N ALA A 100 -17.29 -12.21 -5.64
CA ALA A 100 -18.34 -11.90 -6.60
C ALA A 100 -18.80 -13.20 -7.27
N GLY A 101 -20.07 -13.25 -7.65
CA GLY A 101 -20.65 -14.33 -8.41
C GLY A 101 -21.61 -13.79 -9.45
N GLY A 102 -21.76 -14.50 -10.55
CA GLY A 102 -22.60 -14.06 -11.65
C GLY A 102 -22.92 -15.18 -12.64
N ILE A 103 -23.76 -14.84 -13.59
CA ILE A 103 -24.09 -15.70 -14.72
C ILE A 103 -23.77 -14.94 -16.00
N THR A 104 -23.12 -15.58 -16.94
CA THR A 104 -22.86 -15.06 -18.29
C THR A 104 -23.54 -15.93 -19.31
N HIS A 105 -23.96 -15.31 -20.42
CA HIS A 105 -24.50 -16.00 -21.59
C HIS A 105 -23.77 -15.54 -22.83
N SER A 106 -23.32 -16.48 -23.64
CA SER A 106 -22.73 -16.18 -24.93
C SER A 106 -23.33 -17.06 -26.04
N ALA A 107 -23.46 -16.51 -27.24
CA ALA A 107 -24.09 -17.20 -28.37
C ALA A 107 -23.38 -18.51 -28.79
N GLY A 108 -22.06 -18.61 -28.51
CA GLY A 108 -21.26 -19.77 -28.90
C GLY A 108 -20.97 -20.77 -27.78
N SER A 109 -21.14 -20.39 -26.48
CA SER A 109 -20.79 -21.25 -25.34
C SER A 109 -21.93 -21.42 -24.32
N GLY A 110 -23.13 -20.89 -24.63
CA GLY A 110 -24.29 -21.04 -23.78
C GLY A 110 -24.21 -20.27 -22.45
N LEU A 111 -24.84 -20.81 -21.42
CA LEU A 111 -24.94 -20.23 -20.08
C LEU A 111 -23.81 -20.74 -19.20
N ALA A 112 -23.08 -19.83 -18.53
CA ALA A 112 -22.03 -20.21 -17.60
C ALA A 112 -22.15 -19.45 -16.27
N GLY A 113 -21.83 -20.11 -15.16
CA GLY A 113 -21.69 -19.51 -13.85
C GLY A 113 -20.26 -19.01 -13.63
N LEU A 114 -20.12 -17.87 -12.92
CA LEU A 114 -18.85 -17.24 -12.58
C LEU A 114 -18.72 -17.10 -11.08
N ILE A 115 -17.54 -17.38 -10.55
CA ILE A 115 -17.15 -17.03 -9.18
C ILE A 115 -15.77 -16.39 -9.25
N GLU A 116 -15.66 -15.22 -8.62
CA GLU A 116 -14.41 -14.49 -8.50
C GLU A 116 -14.11 -14.23 -7.02
N PHE A 117 -12.95 -14.67 -6.56
CA PHE A 117 -12.43 -14.33 -5.23
C PHE A 117 -11.11 -13.58 -5.38
N LYS A 118 -10.98 -12.45 -4.69
CA LYS A 118 -9.74 -11.66 -4.64
C LYS A 118 -9.40 -11.31 -3.20
N ASN A 119 -8.11 -11.39 -2.87
CA ASN A 119 -7.57 -10.83 -1.64
C ASN A 119 -6.32 -10.01 -1.99
N LYS A 120 -6.41 -8.70 -1.82
CA LYS A 120 -5.35 -7.75 -2.19
C LYS A 120 -4.24 -7.65 -1.14
N ASN A 121 -4.46 -8.13 0.07
CA ASN A 121 -3.50 -8.00 1.19
C ASN A 121 -3.55 -9.27 2.06
N LEU A 122 -3.09 -10.39 1.49
CA LEU A 122 -3.07 -11.70 2.15
C LEU A 122 -2.14 -11.64 3.36
N PHE A 123 -2.65 -12.06 4.52
CA PHE A 123 -1.97 -12.03 5.82
C PHE A 123 -1.44 -10.64 6.26
N GLY A 124 -1.93 -9.57 5.62
CA GLY A 124 -1.45 -8.22 5.91
C GLY A 124 -0.04 -7.93 5.40
N GLU A 125 0.49 -8.74 4.50
CA GLU A 125 1.87 -8.67 4.01
C GLU A 125 2.02 -8.00 2.64
N GLY A 126 0.91 -7.52 2.07
CA GLY A 126 0.92 -6.91 0.74
C GLY A 126 1.03 -7.94 -0.39
N LYS A 127 0.70 -9.20 -0.13
CA LYS A 127 0.58 -10.25 -1.13
C LYS A 127 -0.84 -10.27 -1.66
N LYS A 128 -1.02 -10.53 -2.95
CA LYS A 128 -2.31 -10.52 -3.62
C LYS A 128 -2.60 -11.93 -4.14
N ILE A 129 -3.83 -12.39 -3.99
CA ILE A 129 -4.31 -13.61 -4.63
C ILE A 129 -5.63 -13.34 -5.33
N GLY A 130 -5.83 -14.02 -6.45
CA GLY A 130 -7.07 -14.07 -7.22
C GLY A 130 -7.40 -15.51 -7.57
N LEU A 131 -8.69 -15.84 -7.52
CA LEU A 131 -9.25 -17.11 -8.00
C LEU A 131 -10.47 -16.76 -8.84
N ASP A 132 -10.41 -17.11 -10.11
CA ASP A 132 -11.49 -16.92 -11.07
C ASP A 132 -11.94 -18.28 -11.59
N LEU A 133 -13.22 -18.59 -11.40
CA LEU A 133 -13.85 -19.84 -11.80
C LEU A 133 -15.00 -19.52 -12.75
N GLU A 134 -15.01 -20.18 -13.91
CA GLU A 134 -16.11 -20.16 -14.86
C GLU A 134 -16.49 -21.61 -15.17
N TYR A 135 -17.77 -21.92 -15.04
CA TYR A 135 -18.30 -23.24 -15.31
C TYR A 135 -19.57 -23.15 -16.13
N GLY A 136 -19.57 -23.80 -17.30
CA GLY A 136 -20.69 -23.89 -18.22
C GLY A 136 -20.64 -25.18 -19.04
N PRO A 137 -21.67 -25.51 -19.83
CA PRO A 137 -21.73 -26.75 -20.61
C PRO A 137 -20.57 -26.91 -21.59
N GLU A 138 -20.13 -25.82 -22.23
CA GLU A 138 -19.13 -25.85 -23.29
C GLU A 138 -17.82 -25.17 -22.89
N ARG A 139 -17.77 -24.51 -21.71
CA ARG A 139 -16.60 -23.77 -21.25
C ARG A 139 -16.36 -23.95 -19.77
N HIS A 140 -15.15 -24.38 -19.45
CA HIS A 140 -14.63 -24.40 -18.09
C HIS A 140 -13.33 -23.61 -18.03
N ARG A 141 -13.26 -22.63 -17.12
CA ARG A 141 -12.05 -21.84 -16.87
C ARG A 141 -11.77 -21.82 -15.38
N TYR A 142 -10.54 -22.15 -15.04
CA TYR A 142 -10.00 -22.10 -13.69
C TYR A 142 -8.72 -21.27 -13.76
N GLU A 143 -8.67 -20.20 -13.00
CA GLU A 143 -7.51 -19.30 -13.00
C GLU A 143 -7.15 -18.94 -11.57
N PHE A 144 -5.89 -19.14 -11.20
CA PHE A 144 -5.32 -18.73 -9.94
C PHE A 144 -4.17 -17.77 -10.21
N ASN A 145 -4.19 -16.61 -9.56
CA ASN A 145 -3.18 -15.58 -9.68
C ASN A 145 -2.60 -15.26 -8.29
N TYR A 146 -1.30 -15.17 -8.22
CA TYR A 146 -0.55 -14.69 -7.06
C TYR A 146 0.36 -13.55 -7.49
N SER A 147 0.38 -12.44 -6.72
CA SER A 147 1.24 -11.29 -6.99
C SER A 147 1.80 -10.73 -5.69
N GLN A 148 3.05 -10.32 -5.73
CA GLN A 148 3.77 -9.72 -4.62
C GLN A 148 4.72 -8.65 -5.13
N ASP A 149 4.59 -7.40 -4.66
CA ASP A 149 5.39 -6.26 -5.12
C ASP A 149 6.77 -6.19 -4.45
N TRP A 150 6.97 -6.90 -3.33
CA TRP A 150 8.22 -6.96 -2.57
C TRP A 150 8.62 -8.41 -2.32
N THR A 151 9.68 -8.85 -2.98
CA THR A 151 10.21 -10.22 -2.85
C THR A 151 11.62 -10.15 -2.26
N PHE A 152 11.93 -11.04 -1.30
CA PHE A 152 13.24 -11.07 -0.61
C PHE A 152 13.64 -9.73 0.03
N LYS A 153 12.66 -8.98 0.59
CA LYS A 153 12.86 -7.65 1.19
C LYS A 153 13.40 -6.59 0.21
N ARG A 154 13.21 -6.79 -1.10
CA ARG A 154 13.59 -5.86 -2.16
C ARG A 154 12.35 -5.47 -2.98
N PRO A 155 12.32 -4.29 -3.61
CA PRO A 155 11.23 -3.87 -4.49
C PRO A 155 11.29 -4.64 -5.82
N LEU A 156 11.10 -5.96 -5.72
CA LEU A 156 11.08 -6.90 -6.83
C LEU A 156 9.70 -7.55 -6.90
N SER A 157 8.97 -7.30 -7.96
CA SER A 157 7.65 -7.90 -8.19
C SER A 157 7.79 -9.35 -8.63
N LEU A 158 6.94 -10.20 -8.05
CA LEU A 158 6.75 -11.59 -8.44
C LEU A 158 5.28 -11.79 -8.77
N ASP A 159 5.00 -12.22 -10.01
CA ASP A 159 3.67 -12.54 -10.48
C ASP A 159 3.64 -13.99 -10.97
N LEU A 160 2.73 -14.80 -10.43
CA LEU A 160 2.52 -16.18 -10.79
C LEU A 160 1.06 -16.38 -11.17
N GLY A 161 0.82 -16.98 -12.35
CA GLY A 161 -0.50 -17.34 -12.82
C GLY A 161 -0.55 -18.80 -13.24
N VAL A 162 -1.58 -19.50 -12.78
CA VAL A 162 -1.89 -20.86 -13.22
C VAL A 162 -3.31 -20.86 -13.75
N TYR A 163 -3.50 -21.33 -14.96
CA TYR A 163 -4.83 -21.41 -15.55
C TYR A 163 -5.06 -22.73 -16.27
N ARG A 164 -6.31 -23.16 -16.28
CA ARG A 164 -6.81 -24.26 -17.11
C ARG A 164 -8.07 -23.78 -17.82
N ARG A 165 -8.08 -23.95 -19.13
CA ARG A 165 -9.26 -23.69 -19.96
C ARG A 165 -9.61 -24.98 -20.71
N LEU A 166 -10.87 -25.33 -20.71
CA LEU A 166 -11.44 -26.40 -21.48
C LEU A 166 -12.60 -25.79 -22.28
N ASP A 167 -12.45 -25.78 -23.58
CA ASP A 167 -13.51 -25.39 -24.52
C ASP A 167 -13.97 -26.70 -25.21
N THR A 168 -15.21 -27.09 -24.99
CA THR A 168 -15.83 -28.25 -25.61
C THR A 168 -16.72 -27.73 -26.73
N SER A 169 -16.12 -27.37 -27.89
CA SER A 169 -16.93 -27.11 -29.08
C SER A 169 -17.55 -28.44 -29.53
N PRO A 170 -18.86 -28.51 -29.78
CA PRO A 170 -19.41 -29.64 -30.51
C PRO A 170 -18.68 -29.72 -31.85
N ALA A 171 -18.10 -30.88 -32.15
CA ALA A 171 -17.60 -31.14 -33.49
C ALA A 171 -18.81 -31.15 -34.44
N ASP A 172 -18.79 -30.28 -35.46
CA ASP A 172 -19.72 -30.30 -36.58
C ASP A 172 -19.62 -31.63 -37.33
#